data_8158000996293be8ca42e1b8cae06167
#
_entry.id   8158000996293be8ca42e1b8cae06167
#
_cell.length_a   1.000
_cell.length_b   1.000
_cell.length_c   1.000
_cell.angle_alpha   90.00
_cell.angle_beta   90.00
_cell.angle_gamma   90.00
#
_symmetry.space_group_name_H-M   'P 1'
#
loop_
_entity.id
_entity.type
_entity.pdbx_description
1 polymer ?
#
loop_
_entity_poly.entity_id
_entity_poly.type
_entity_poly.pdbx_seq_one_letter_code
_entity_poly.pdbx_strand_id
1 'polypeptide(L)'
;MNTPKKIVIIGGSAAGPKAAARARRLDENAEITIIQKSKYLSMASCGYPYYVGGVFNDRSQLISTPAGVIRDPNYFNNAKAIKVFNETEALHIDRNNRIVRCKSYKDNSEFELKYDKLILATGATPRIPDLPGKNLEGITTL
;
A
#
# COMPACT_ATOMS: atom_id res chain seq x y z
N MET A 1 12.52 7.82 -28.90
CA MET A 1 11.47 7.20 -28.06
C MET A 1 11.61 7.78 -26.67
N ASN A 2 10.53 8.34 -26.10
CA ASN A 2 10.59 8.86 -24.72
C ASN A 2 10.72 7.68 -23.76
N THR A 3 11.71 7.72 -22.87
CA THR A 3 11.86 6.73 -21.79
C THR A 3 10.62 6.74 -20.88
N PRO A 4 10.03 5.59 -20.55
CA PRO A 4 8.88 5.52 -19.66
C PRO A 4 9.14 6.21 -18.33
N LYS A 5 8.19 7.02 -17.86
CA LYS A 5 8.30 7.68 -16.55
C LYS A 5 8.16 6.66 -15.43
N LYS A 6 9.10 6.71 -14.48
CA LYS A 6 9.08 5.86 -13.28
C LYS A 6 8.32 6.56 -12.15
N ILE A 7 7.18 5.99 -11.78
CA ILE A 7 6.33 6.51 -10.70
C ILE A 7 6.39 5.52 -9.54
N VAL A 8 6.96 5.94 -8.43
CA VAL A 8 7.01 5.14 -7.20
C VAL A 8 5.99 5.69 -6.20
N ILE A 9 5.24 4.80 -5.56
CA ILE A 9 4.17 5.12 -4.61
C ILE A 9 4.45 4.38 -3.31
N ILE A 10 4.60 5.10 -2.21
CA ILE A 10 4.81 4.52 -0.88
C ILE A 10 3.46 4.49 -0.14
N GLY A 11 2.95 3.29 0.09
CA GLY A 11 1.67 3.01 0.72
C GLY A 11 0.66 2.38 -0.24
N GLY A 12 0.15 1.21 0.12
CA GLY A 12 -0.69 0.35 -0.73
C GLY A 12 -2.10 0.10 -0.19
N SER A 13 -2.59 0.86 0.82
CA SER A 13 -3.93 0.64 1.37
C SER A 13 -5.03 1.27 0.50
N ALA A 14 -5.27 2.57 0.61
CA ALA A 14 -6.37 3.24 -0.08
C ALA A 14 -5.87 4.23 -1.13
N ALA A 15 -5.17 5.28 -0.71
CA ALA A 15 -4.77 6.39 -1.58
C ALA A 15 -3.76 5.97 -2.65
N GLY A 16 -2.76 5.14 -2.28
CA GLY A 16 -1.72 4.68 -3.20
C GLY A 16 -2.25 3.90 -4.39
N PRO A 17 -3.01 2.81 -4.19
CA PRO A 17 -3.62 2.07 -5.29
C PRO A 17 -4.54 2.90 -6.17
N LYS A 18 -5.26 3.87 -5.58
CA LYS A 18 -6.11 4.80 -6.34
C LYS A 18 -5.28 5.75 -7.21
N ALA A 19 -4.20 6.29 -6.65
CA ALA A 19 -3.25 7.15 -7.38
C ALA A 19 -2.57 6.36 -8.52
N ALA A 20 -2.10 5.14 -8.24
CA ALA A 20 -1.50 4.26 -9.23
C ALA A 20 -2.45 3.97 -10.40
N ALA A 21 -3.69 3.59 -10.10
CA ALA A 21 -4.70 3.32 -11.12
C ALA A 21 -5.05 4.59 -11.92
N ARG A 22 -5.02 5.77 -11.31
CA ARG A 22 -5.22 7.04 -12.04
C ARG A 22 -4.03 7.36 -12.93
N ALA A 23 -2.81 7.20 -12.41
CA ALA A 23 -1.59 7.43 -13.20
C ALA A 23 -1.55 6.54 -14.44
N ARG A 24 -1.88 5.24 -14.31
CA ARG A 24 -1.95 4.30 -15.45
C ARG A 24 -2.95 4.75 -16.52
N ARG A 25 -4.10 5.29 -16.14
CA ARG A 25 -5.09 5.80 -17.12
C ARG A 25 -4.64 7.06 -17.83
N LEU A 26 -3.71 7.83 -17.24
CA LEU A 26 -3.17 9.06 -17.84
C LEU A 26 -1.93 8.81 -18.68
N ASP A 27 -1.17 7.76 -18.37
CA ASP A 27 0.05 7.38 -19.07
C ASP A 27 0.16 5.86 -19.08
N GLU A 28 -0.18 5.26 -20.22
CA GLU A 28 -0.14 3.81 -20.40
C GLU A 28 1.28 3.25 -20.41
N ASN A 29 2.28 4.08 -20.73
CA ASN A 29 3.68 3.68 -20.82
C ASN A 29 4.45 3.86 -19.50
N ALA A 30 3.87 4.54 -18.50
CA ALA A 30 4.56 4.74 -17.22
C ALA A 30 4.90 3.43 -16.52
N GLU A 31 6.08 3.33 -15.94
CA GLU A 31 6.47 2.26 -15.02
C GLU A 31 5.97 2.63 -13.61
N ILE A 32 4.90 1.97 -13.14
CA ILE A 32 4.27 2.29 -11.86
C ILE A 32 4.58 1.19 -10.85
N THR A 33 5.14 1.58 -9.71
CA THR A 33 5.51 0.67 -8.62
C THR A 33 4.89 1.14 -7.31
N ILE A 34 4.23 0.24 -6.59
CA ILE A 34 3.73 0.46 -5.22
C ILE A 34 4.63 -0.30 -4.25
N ILE A 35 5.02 0.37 -3.16
CA ILE A 35 5.70 -0.23 -2.00
C ILE A 35 4.70 -0.27 -0.85
N GLN A 36 4.50 -1.43 -0.24
CA GLN A 36 3.58 -1.65 0.87
C GLN A 36 4.25 -2.46 1.97
N LYS A 37 4.30 -1.90 3.18
CA LYS A 37 4.92 -2.56 4.34
C LYS A 37 4.17 -3.81 4.78
N SER A 38 2.83 -3.76 4.79
CA SER A 38 2.02 -4.92 5.16
C SER A 38 1.86 -5.90 4.01
N LYS A 39 1.41 -7.12 4.35
CA LYS A 39 1.07 -8.18 3.39
C LYS A 39 -0.09 -7.76 2.47
N TYR A 40 -1.07 -7.05 3.02
CA TYR A 40 -2.34 -6.77 2.36
C TYR A 40 -2.31 -5.45 1.60
N LEU A 41 -2.97 -5.45 0.44
CA LEU A 41 -3.14 -4.31 -0.45
C LEU A 41 -4.61 -3.90 -0.53
N SER A 42 -4.83 -2.63 -0.87
CA SER A 42 -6.17 -2.09 -1.13
C SER A 42 -7.16 -2.39 0.00
N MET A 43 -6.67 -2.36 1.24
CA MET A 43 -7.45 -2.63 2.45
C MET A 43 -8.55 -1.59 2.62
N ALA A 44 -9.79 -2.06 2.67
CA ALA A 44 -10.96 -1.21 2.94
C ALA A 44 -11.11 -0.97 4.46
N SER A 45 -10.26 -0.11 5.04
CA SER A 45 -10.28 0.20 6.48
C SER A 45 -11.62 0.79 6.95
N CYS A 46 -12.36 1.48 6.06
CA CYS A 46 -13.72 1.93 6.35
C CYS A 46 -14.71 0.77 6.58
N GLY A 47 -14.35 -0.45 6.21
CA GLY A 47 -15.11 -1.67 6.47
C GLY A 47 -14.89 -2.28 7.86
N TYR A 48 -13.86 -1.85 8.61
CA TYR A 48 -13.55 -2.44 9.92
C TYR A 48 -14.71 -2.39 10.91
N PRO A 49 -15.43 -1.26 11.09
CA PRO A 49 -16.58 -1.22 12.00
C PRO A 49 -17.66 -2.24 11.63
N TYR A 50 -17.90 -2.46 10.37
CA TYR A 50 -18.89 -3.42 9.89
C TYR A 50 -18.47 -4.87 10.12
N TYR A 51 -17.17 -5.16 9.90
CA TYR A 51 -16.61 -6.48 10.20
C TYR A 51 -16.64 -6.76 11.71
N VAL A 52 -16.21 -5.82 12.54
CA VAL A 52 -16.24 -5.96 14.00
C VAL A 52 -17.69 -6.04 14.52
N GLY A 53 -18.61 -5.29 13.93
CA GLY A 53 -20.03 -5.31 14.26
C GLY A 53 -20.80 -6.52 13.71
N GLY A 54 -20.13 -7.47 13.03
CA GLY A 54 -20.74 -8.72 12.56
C GLY A 54 -21.67 -8.56 11.34
N VAL A 55 -21.61 -7.42 10.63
CA VAL A 55 -22.37 -7.21 9.38
C VAL A 55 -21.91 -8.19 8.29
N PHE A 56 -20.63 -8.54 8.29
CA PHE A 56 -20.07 -9.63 7.51
C PHE A 56 -18.94 -10.30 8.30
N ASN A 57 -18.71 -11.60 8.05
CA ASN A 57 -17.73 -12.41 8.80
C ASN A 57 -16.51 -12.82 7.96
N ASP A 58 -16.59 -12.65 6.64
CA ASP A 58 -15.45 -12.96 5.78
C ASP A 58 -14.52 -11.75 5.63
N ARG A 59 -13.36 -11.84 6.31
CA ARG A 59 -12.32 -10.81 6.26
C ARG A 59 -11.79 -10.54 4.86
N SER A 60 -11.90 -11.51 3.94
CA SER A 60 -11.44 -11.34 2.55
C SER A 60 -12.19 -10.22 1.83
N GLN A 61 -13.43 -9.91 2.24
CA GLN A 61 -14.22 -8.81 1.68
C GLN A 61 -13.54 -7.44 1.83
N LEU A 62 -12.70 -7.28 2.86
CA LEU A 62 -11.93 -6.03 3.08
C LEU A 62 -10.83 -5.80 2.03
N ILE A 63 -10.42 -6.84 1.33
CA ILE A 63 -9.30 -6.81 0.36
C ILE A 63 -9.71 -7.26 -1.04
N SER A 64 -11.00 -7.54 -1.25
CA SER A 64 -11.52 -8.06 -2.52
C SER A 64 -12.22 -6.98 -3.36
N THR A 65 -12.34 -7.25 -4.64
CA THR A 65 -13.27 -6.53 -5.52
C THR A 65 -14.72 -6.91 -5.18
N PRO A 66 -15.73 -6.17 -5.66
CA PRO A 66 -17.12 -6.60 -5.53
C PRO A 66 -17.43 -7.99 -6.12
N ALA A 67 -16.64 -8.44 -7.08
CA ALA A 67 -16.73 -9.79 -7.68
C ALA A 67 -15.92 -10.85 -6.90
N GLY A 68 -15.43 -10.56 -5.69
CA GLY A 68 -14.71 -11.51 -4.83
C GLY A 68 -13.23 -11.73 -5.19
N VAL A 69 -12.69 -11.03 -6.18
CA VAL A 69 -11.27 -11.19 -6.56
C VAL A 69 -10.38 -10.46 -5.57
N ILE A 70 -9.44 -11.16 -4.95
CA ILE A 70 -8.47 -10.58 -4.00
C ILE A 70 -7.53 -9.62 -4.74
N ARG A 71 -7.34 -8.43 -4.18
CA ARG A 71 -6.45 -7.40 -4.71
C ARG A 71 -5.01 -7.61 -4.20
N ASP A 72 -4.40 -8.68 -4.64
CA ASP A 72 -3.00 -9.02 -4.36
C ASP A 72 -2.02 -8.40 -5.38
N PRO A 73 -0.69 -8.60 -5.26
CA PRO A 73 0.28 -8.13 -6.24
C PRO A 73 0.01 -8.62 -7.66
N ASN A 74 -0.46 -9.87 -7.83
CA ASN A 74 -0.77 -10.44 -9.14
C ASN A 74 -1.97 -9.74 -9.78
N TYR A 75 -3.01 -9.44 -9.01
CA TYR A 75 -4.14 -8.64 -9.48
C TYR A 75 -3.68 -7.28 -10.01
N PHE A 76 -2.83 -6.57 -9.27
CA PHE A 76 -2.33 -5.26 -9.72
C PHE A 76 -1.47 -5.36 -10.96
N ASN A 77 -0.62 -6.37 -11.04
CA ASN A 77 0.22 -6.59 -12.22
C ASN A 77 -0.61 -6.96 -13.45
N ASN A 78 -1.48 -7.94 -13.34
CA ASN A 78 -2.18 -8.51 -14.48
C ASN A 78 -3.34 -7.63 -14.96
N ALA A 79 -4.11 -7.04 -14.03
CA ALA A 79 -5.27 -6.22 -14.39
C ALA A 79 -4.93 -4.76 -14.65
N LYS A 80 -3.77 -4.27 -14.22
CA LYS A 80 -3.45 -2.83 -14.22
C LYS A 80 -2.03 -2.50 -14.66
N ALA A 81 -1.20 -3.49 -14.95
CA ALA A 81 0.24 -3.32 -15.24
C ALA A 81 0.95 -2.44 -14.18
N ILE A 82 0.62 -2.65 -12.90
CA ILE A 82 1.22 -1.98 -11.75
C ILE A 82 2.04 -3.00 -10.96
N LYS A 83 3.34 -2.76 -10.84
CA LYS A 83 4.23 -3.58 -10.02
C LYS A 83 3.99 -3.28 -8.53
N VAL A 84 3.96 -4.32 -7.70
CA VAL A 84 3.78 -4.15 -6.25
C VAL A 84 4.81 -4.95 -5.49
N PHE A 85 5.48 -4.28 -4.56
CA PHE A 85 6.30 -4.89 -3.52
C PHE A 85 5.54 -4.77 -2.19
N ASN A 86 4.83 -5.83 -1.80
CA ASN A 86 4.24 -5.95 -0.48
C ASN A 86 5.25 -6.59 0.50
N GLU A 87 4.98 -6.47 1.81
CA GLU A 87 5.92 -6.87 2.86
C GLU A 87 7.29 -6.20 2.66
N THR A 88 7.24 -4.95 2.19
CA THR A 88 8.40 -4.14 1.82
C THR A 88 8.26 -2.75 2.40
N GLU A 89 9.24 -2.30 3.15
CA GLU A 89 9.29 -0.98 3.76
C GLU A 89 10.20 -0.04 2.98
N ALA A 90 9.74 1.18 2.76
CA ALA A 90 10.58 2.27 2.29
C ALA A 90 11.33 2.86 3.49
N LEU A 91 12.64 2.64 3.56
CA LEU A 91 13.49 3.04 4.68
C LEU A 91 13.96 4.49 4.57
N HIS A 92 14.29 4.92 3.34
CA HIS A 92 14.88 6.24 3.10
C HIS A 92 14.53 6.75 1.71
N ILE A 93 14.37 8.06 1.59
CA ILE A 93 14.15 8.76 0.32
C ILE A 93 15.32 9.71 0.08
N ASP A 94 16.14 9.39 -0.90
CA ASP A 94 17.16 10.30 -1.42
C ASP A 94 16.54 11.16 -2.52
N ARG A 95 16.22 12.41 -2.18
CA ARG A 95 15.57 13.34 -3.10
C ARG A 95 16.51 13.84 -4.19
N ASN A 96 17.81 13.96 -3.90
CA ASN A 96 18.79 14.48 -4.85
C ASN A 96 19.02 13.47 -5.98
N ASN A 97 19.19 12.19 -5.63
CA ASN A 97 19.40 11.10 -6.57
C ASN A 97 18.08 10.46 -7.05
N ARG A 98 16.93 10.88 -6.49
CA ARG A 98 15.60 10.31 -6.79
C ARG A 98 15.56 8.80 -6.59
N ILE A 99 16.00 8.36 -5.43
CA ILE A 99 16.06 6.94 -5.05
C ILE A 99 15.25 6.73 -3.76
N VAL A 100 14.50 5.63 -3.72
CA VAL A 100 13.90 5.08 -2.51
C VAL A 100 14.64 3.81 -2.13
N ARG A 101 15.26 3.76 -0.93
CA ARG A 101 15.80 2.53 -0.37
C ARG A 101 14.70 1.73 0.32
N CYS A 102 14.62 0.46 0.01
CA CYS A 102 13.58 -0.45 0.44
C CYS A 102 14.18 -1.68 1.11
N LYS A 103 13.43 -2.23 2.07
CA LYS A 103 13.73 -3.52 2.70
C LYS A 103 12.55 -4.46 2.52
N SER A 104 12.80 -5.61 1.91
CA SER A 104 11.85 -6.70 1.82
C SER A 104 11.88 -7.53 3.11
N TYR A 105 10.71 -7.77 3.70
CA TYR A 105 10.55 -8.66 4.86
C TYR A 105 10.33 -10.13 4.47
N LYS A 106 10.22 -10.44 3.17
CA LYS A 106 10.07 -11.80 2.67
C LYS A 106 11.38 -12.58 2.70
N ASP A 107 12.46 -11.90 2.31
CA ASP A 107 13.80 -12.47 2.16
C ASP A 107 14.88 -11.65 2.87
N ASN A 108 14.47 -10.62 3.61
CA ASN A 108 15.33 -9.69 4.34
C ASN A 108 16.34 -8.94 3.45
N SER A 109 16.08 -8.84 2.15
CA SER A 109 16.92 -8.13 1.19
C SER A 109 16.66 -6.62 1.22
N GLU A 110 17.70 -5.84 0.88
CA GLU A 110 17.58 -4.41 0.63
C GLU A 110 17.84 -4.11 -0.84
N PHE A 111 17.09 -3.15 -1.38
CA PHE A 111 17.20 -2.73 -2.76
C PHE A 111 16.80 -1.27 -2.95
N GLU A 112 17.12 -0.72 -4.11
CA GLU A 112 16.83 0.67 -4.44
C GLU A 112 15.88 0.77 -5.64
N LEU A 113 14.97 1.73 -5.58
CA LEU A 113 14.07 2.09 -6.68
C LEU A 113 14.32 3.53 -7.09
N LYS A 114 14.70 3.72 -8.36
CA LYS A 114 14.78 5.06 -8.98
C LYS A 114 13.38 5.53 -9.36
N TYR A 115 13.13 6.84 -9.22
CA TYR A 115 11.84 7.43 -9.60
C TYR A 115 12.01 8.77 -10.32
N ASP A 116 11.06 9.07 -11.21
CA ASP A 116 10.87 10.41 -11.77
C ASP A 116 9.83 11.18 -10.96
N LYS A 117 8.82 10.47 -10.46
CA LYS A 117 7.76 10.98 -9.58
C LYS A 117 7.58 10.06 -8.38
N LEU A 118 7.44 10.66 -7.21
CA LEU A 118 7.20 9.94 -5.95
C LEU A 118 5.88 10.41 -5.35
N ILE A 119 5.04 9.46 -4.93
CA ILE A 119 3.78 9.71 -4.23
C ILE A 119 3.89 9.11 -2.83
N LEU A 120 3.66 9.93 -1.81
CA LEU A 120 3.60 9.50 -0.42
C LEU A 120 2.14 9.28 -0.03
N ALA A 121 1.78 8.05 0.28
CA ALA A 121 0.45 7.60 0.68
C ALA A 121 0.54 6.72 1.94
N THR A 122 1.41 7.10 2.86
CA THR A 122 1.82 6.31 4.03
C THR A 122 0.73 6.17 5.09
N GLY A 123 -0.34 6.95 4.99
CA GLY A 123 -1.44 6.93 5.95
C GLY A 123 -1.07 7.59 7.27
N ALA A 124 -1.74 7.14 8.34
CA ALA A 124 -1.55 7.63 9.70
C ALA A 124 -1.45 6.47 10.68
N THR A 125 -0.82 6.72 11.81
CA THR A 125 -0.78 5.80 12.95
C THR A 125 -1.72 6.33 14.03
N PRO A 126 -2.58 5.49 14.63
CA PRO A 126 -3.46 5.91 15.71
C PRO A 126 -2.65 6.46 16.89
N ARG A 127 -3.09 7.60 17.43
CA ARG A 127 -2.52 8.14 18.66
C ARG A 127 -3.31 7.61 19.85
N ILE A 128 -2.65 6.83 20.70
CA ILE A 128 -3.23 6.39 21.96
C ILE A 128 -3.09 7.54 22.96
N PRO A 129 -4.20 8.08 23.50
CA PRO A 129 -4.12 9.13 24.52
C PRO A 129 -3.48 8.60 25.80
N ASP A 130 -2.82 9.49 26.55
CA ASP A 130 -2.19 9.14 27.83
C ASP A 130 -3.24 9.15 28.93
N LEU A 131 -3.98 8.05 29.05
CA LEU A 131 -5.07 7.86 30.00
C LEU A 131 -4.75 6.70 30.96
N PRO A 132 -5.21 6.76 32.23
CA PRO A 132 -5.19 5.60 33.10
C PRO A 132 -5.89 4.41 32.44
N GLY A 133 -5.24 3.24 32.50
CA GLY A 133 -5.79 2.03 31.91
C GLY A 133 -5.50 1.79 30.43
N LYS A 134 -4.77 2.68 29.76
CA LYS A 134 -4.44 2.51 28.31
C LYS A 134 -3.73 1.19 27.95
N ASN A 135 -3.08 0.56 28.93
CA ASN A 135 -2.35 -0.70 28.77
C ASN A 135 -3.14 -1.93 29.29
N LEU A 136 -4.41 -1.77 29.66
CA LEU A 136 -5.24 -2.88 30.07
C LEU A 136 -5.52 -3.83 28.91
N GLU A 137 -5.69 -5.11 29.22
CA GLU A 137 -6.08 -6.12 28.24
C GLU A 137 -7.44 -5.75 27.61
N GLY A 138 -7.53 -5.93 26.29
CA GLY A 138 -8.73 -5.57 25.52
C GLY A 138 -8.76 -4.12 25.03
N ILE A 139 -7.83 -3.25 25.45
CA ILE A 139 -7.68 -1.91 24.86
C ILE A 139 -6.83 -2.02 23.60
N THR A 140 -7.40 -1.60 22.48
CA THR A 140 -6.73 -1.64 21.17
C THR A 140 -7.08 -0.42 20.32
N THR A 141 -6.36 -0.22 19.23
CA THR A 141 -6.67 0.77 18.18
C THR A 141 -7.12 0.07 16.92
N LEU A 142 -7.92 0.76 16.15
CA LEU A 142 -8.34 0.33 14.82
C LEU A 142 -7.33 0.76 13.77
#